data_ef84326bf7fd28343baecf117df50195
#
_entry.id   ef84326bf7fd28343baecf117df50195
#
_cell.length_a   1.000
_cell.length_b   1.000
_cell.length_c   1.000
_cell.angle_alpha   90.00
_cell.angle_beta   90.00
_cell.angle_gamma   90.00
#
_symmetry.space_group_name_H-M   'P 1'
#
loop_
_entity.id
_entity.type
_entity.pdbx_description
1 polymer ?
#
loop_
_entity_poly.entity_id
_entity_poly.type
_entity_poly.pdbx_seq_one_letter_code
_entity_poly.pdbx_strand_id
1 'polypeptide(L)'
;MTEQVIIIGAGQAGLSTAYYLKRNGIDPLILDANPTHGGAWLHAWDSLRLFSPKEYSSLSGFMMPKTREAYPSRDEVIDYFGKYEQRYQFRIERPVKVLDVTKVEDTFHITTDNGEFLAKAVVSATGNFSGQFIPTFPGLERFIGDQVHSADYKNNTIFSGKNVAVIGSGNSGSQILAEVSQIANTHWFTNHPLDYLDDELDGRYLFELSTKRYYAAMKGEKLENTDDFSKIVMVDSVKEARERGVLIREEDIESFSEHEIITANKRIAIDAIIWCTGFKTQLNHLKGLQLNTDLQSLTQGTRSTQHSGLWLIGYGEWSGYASATIIGVQKHARETARQIAESFELIAS
;
A
#
# COMPACT_ATOMS: atom_id res chain seq x y z
N MET A 1 24.84 0.42 20.69
CA MET A 1 24.52 1.87 20.81
C MET A 1 22.99 1.99 20.66
N THR A 2 22.34 2.87 21.43
CA THR A 2 20.88 3.02 21.36
C THR A 2 20.55 4.19 20.45
N GLU A 3 19.79 3.96 19.39
CA GLU A 3 19.29 4.98 18.46
C GLU A 3 18.20 5.83 19.13
N GLN A 4 18.09 7.09 18.75
CA GLN A 4 16.95 7.91 19.18
C GLN A 4 15.67 7.39 18.53
N VAL A 5 15.68 7.20 17.21
CA VAL A 5 14.53 6.73 16.43
C VAL A 5 14.99 5.67 15.42
N ILE A 6 14.28 4.55 15.39
CA ILE A 6 14.36 3.59 14.29
C ILE A 6 13.04 3.60 13.53
N ILE A 7 13.13 3.70 12.19
CA ILE A 7 12.02 3.56 11.26
C ILE A 7 12.12 2.18 10.60
N ILE A 8 11.03 1.41 10.60
CA ILE A 8 10.97 0.10 9.95
C ILE A 8 10.25 0.27 8.61
N GLY A 9 11.02 0.13 7.52
CA GLY A 9 10.56 0.29 6.13
C GLY A 9 10.95 1.63 5.50
N ALA A 10 11.57 1.57 4.30
CA ALA A 10 11.98 2.71 3.49
C ALA A 10 11.05 2.96 2.28
N GLY A 11 9.76 2.70 2.42
CA GLY A 11 8.74 3.15 1.47
C GLY A 11 8.36 4.62 1.68
N GLN A 12 7.33 5.10 0.96
CA GLN A 12 6.87 6.50 1.06
C GLN A 12 6.61 6.98 2.49
N ALA A 13 6.11 6.11 3.36
CA ALA A 13 5.79 6.45 4.74
C ALA A 13 7.07 6.64 5.58
N GLY A 14 8.02 5.72 5.47
CA GLY A 14 9.30 5.80 6.17
C GLY A 14 10.13 6.99 5.71
N LEU A 15 10.28 7.17 4.39
CA LEU A 15 11.03 8.28 3.80
C LEU A 15 10.44 9.66 4.17
N SER A 16 9.10 9.79 4.12
CA SER A 16 8.43 11.03 4.56
C SER A 16 8.67 11.31 6.03
N THR A 17 8.60 10.29 6.88
CA THR A 17 8.83 10.46 8.32
C THR A 17 10.29 10.85 8.61
N ALA A 18 11.24 10.18 7.95
CA ALA A 18 12.66 10.50 8.08
C ALA A 18 12.97 11.95 7.66
N TYR A 19 12.36 12.41 6.55
CA TYR A 19 12.50 13.79 6.10
C TYR A 19 12.09 14.81 7.20
N TYR A 20 10.92 14.62 7.80
CA TYR A 20 10.43 15.54 8.81
C TYR A 20 11.19 15.41 10.13
N LEU A 21 11.65 14.22 10.52
CA LEU A 21 12.51 14.03 11.69
C LEU A 21 13.84 14.77 11.52
N LYS A 22 14.50 14.66 10.36
CA LYS A 22 15.74 15.43 10.09
C LYS A 22 15.52 16.93 10.15
N ARG A 23 14.37 17.43 9.73
CA ARG A 23 14.02 18.86 9.88
C ARG A 23 13.82 19.29 11.34
N ASN A 24 13.49 18.36 12.21
CA ASN A 24 13.39 18.58 13.66
C ASN A 24 14.70 18.24 14.40
N GLY A 25 15.81 18.07 13.67
CA GLY A 25 17.14 17.81 14.27
C GLY A 25 17.36 16.36 14.72
N ILE A 26 16.48 15.43 14.36
CA ILE A 26 16.59 14.00 14.68
C ILE A 26 16.99 13.24 13.41
N ASP A 27 18.13 12.52 13.45
CA ASP A 27 18.62 11.71 12.34
C ASP A 27 18.30 10.22 12.57
N PRO A 28 17.14 9.70 12.06
CA PRO A 28 16.72 8.34 12.33
C PRO A 28 17.56 7.32 11.57
N LEU A 29 17.67 6.10 12.12
CA LEU A 29 18.09 4.93 11.37
C LEU A 29 16.86 4.28 10.73
N ILE A 30 16.93 3.94 9.44
CA ILE A 30 15.88 3.22 8.72
C ILE A 30 16.35 1.80 8.48
N LEU A 31 15.53 0.81 8.84
CA LEU A 31 15.75 -0.62 8.53
C LEU A 31 14.79 -1.02 7.42
N ASP A 32 15.32 -1.46 6.27
CA ASP A 32 14.52 -1.85 5.11
C ASP A 32 14.82 -3.27 4.66
N ALA A 33 13.78 -4.09 4.55
CA ALA A 33 13.91 -5.48 4.13
C ALA A 33 14.24 -5.65 2.64
N ASN A 34 13.99 -4.63 1.81
CA ASN A 34 14.30 -4.70 0.39
C ASN A 34 15.81 -4.55 0.14
N PRO A 35 16.33 -5.14 -0.94
CA PRO A 35 17.75 -5.02 -1.29
C PRO A 35 18.12 -3.63 -1.85
N THR A 36 17.14 -2.85 -2.28
CA THR A 36 17.33 -1.53 -2.90
C THR A 36 16.19 -0.58 -2.56
N HIS A 37 16.32 0.69 -2.97
CA HIS A 37 15.27 1.71 -2.85
C HIS A 37 14.02 1.35 -3.67
N GLY A 38 12.86 1.91 -3.27
CA GLY A 38 11.60 1.78 -4.00
C GLY A 38 10.44 1.24 -3.14
N GLY A 39 10.70 0.64 -1.98
CA GLY A 39 9.64 0.10 -1.11
C GLY A 39 8.76 -0.91 -1.84
N ALA A 40 7.44 -0.82 -1.66
CA ALA A 40 6.47 -1.72 -2.32
C ALA A 40 6.44 -1.60 -3.86
N TRP A 41 6.91 -0.49 -4.42
CA TRP A 41 6.96 -0.28 -5.88
C TRP A 41 7.88 -1.26 -6.60
N LEU A 42 8.91 -1.79 -5.93
CA LEU A 42 9.76 -2.86 -6.45
C LEU A 42 8.99 -4.13 -6.84
N HIS A 43 7.86 -4.35 -6.19
CA HIS A 43 7.05 -5.56 -6.33
C HIS A 43 5.84 -5.35 -7.24
N ALA A 44 5.49 -4.12 -7.60
CA ALA A 44 4.41 -3.82 -8.52
C ALA A 44 4.66 -4.40 -9.93
N TRP A 45 3.60 -4.55 -10.72
CA TRP A 45 3.71 -5.07 -12.08
C TRP A 45 4.34 -4.06 -13.04
N ASP A 46 4.89 -4.58 -14.14
CA ASP A 46 5.80 -3.83 -15.02
C ASP A 46 5.16 -2.60 -15.68
N SER A 47 3.89 -2.71 -16.07
CA SER A 47 3.16 -1.62 -16.74
C SER A 47 2.48 -0.65 -15.78
N LEU A 48 2.58 -0.85 -14.45
CA LEU A 48 1.89 0.01 -13.49
C LEU A 48 2.31 1.48 -13.65
N ARG A 49 1.29 2.32 -13.75
CA ARG A 49 1.42 3.77 -13.67
C ARG A 49 0.61 4.32 -12.52
N LEU A 50 1.06 5.44 -11.99
CA LEU A 50 0.22 6.24 -11.10
C LEU A 50 -1.01 6.74 -11.88
N PHE A 51 -2.08 7.00 -11.18
CA PHE A 51 -3.29 7.63 -11.72
C PHE A 51 -3.39 9.13 -11.35
N SER A 52 -2.26 9.73 -11.02
CA SER A 52 -2.10 11.15 -10.70
C SER A 52 -0.76 11.67 -11.22
N PRO A 53 -0.69 12.94 -11.67
CA PRO A 53 0.55 13.52 -12.16
C PRO A 53 1.58 13.71 -11.03
N LYS A 54 2.83 13.95 -11.40
CA LYS A 54 3.97 14.06 -10.47
C LYS A 54 3.78 15.09 -9.37
N GLU A 55 3.03 16.15 -9.60
CA GLU A 55 2.72 17.19 -8.62
C GLU A 55 1.91 16.64 -7.44
N TYR A 56 1.07 15.64 -7.71
CA TYR A 56 0.28 14.89 -6.73
C TYR A 56 0.89 13.55 -6.33
N SER A 57 2.14 13.31 -6.73
CA SER A 57 2.85 12.04 -6.53
C SER A 57 4.27 12.26 -6.00
N SER A 58 4.51 13.42 -5.38
CA SER A 58 5.82 13.81 -4.86
C SER A 58 5.85 13.81 -3.33
N LEU A 59 6.99 13.44 -2.77
CA LEU A 59 7.28 13.56 -1.33
C LEU A 59 7.67 15.02 -0.98
N SER A 60 7.52 15.39 0.28
CA SER A 60 7.83 16.74 0.75
C SER A 60 9.30 17.11 0.53
N GLY A 61 9.52 18.36 0.12
CA GLY A 61 10.87 18.93 -0.02
C GLY A 61 11.60 18.61 -1.31
N PHE A 62 11.14 17.64 -2.09
CA PHE A 62 11.71 17.33 -3.41
C PHE A 62 10.63 16.84 -4.35
N MET A 63 10.27 17.67 -5.31
CA MET A 63 9.32 17.30 -6.35
C MET A 63 9.91 16.23 -7.26
N MET A 64 9.08 15.26 -7.65
CA MET A 64 9.46 14.23 -8.64
C MET A 64 9.93 14.92 -9.93
N PRO A 65 11.05 14.50 -10.51
CA PRO A 65 11.55 15.03 -11.78
C PRO A 65 10.53 14.90 -12.92
N LYS A 66 10.81 15.53 -14.06
CA LYS A 66 9.96 15.39 -15.24
C LYS A 66 9.85 13.91 -15.64
N THR A 67 8.63 13.43 -15.79
CA THR A 67 8.28 12.08 -16.24
C THR A 67 8.16 12.03 -17.76
N ARG A 68 8.23 10.84 -18.35
CA ARG A 68 8.09 10.63 -19.79
C ARG A 68 6.66 10.91 -20.25
N GLU A 69 5.69 10.54 -19.42
CA GLU A 69 4.27 10.70 -19.68
C GLU A 69 3.61 11.50 -18.55
N ALA A 70 2.33 11.83 -18.72
CA ALA A 70 1.56 12.60 -17.74
C ALA A 70 1.53 11.94 -16.35
N TYR A 71 1.41 10.62 -16.32
CA TYR A 71 1.40 9.82 -15.10
C TYR A 71 2.70 9.03 -14.96
N PRO A 72 3.41 9.15 -13.83
CA PRO A 72 4.66 8.43 -13.58
C PRO A 72 4.49 6.92 -13.67
N SER A 73 5.44 6.23 -14.29
CA SER A 73 5.54 4.78 -14.27
C SER A 73 6.09 4.28 -12.93
N ARG A 74 5.89 2.99 -12.65
CA ARG A 74 6.52 2.28 -11.53
C ARG A 74 8.02 2.58 -11.43
N ASP A 75 8.75 2.46 -12.53
CA ASP A 75 10.20 2.64 -12.54
C ASP A 75 10.61 4.08 -12.26
N GLU A 76 9.84 5.06 -12.73
CA GLU A 76 10.05 6.47 -12.42
C GLU A 76 9.82 6.78 -10.93
N VAL A 77 8.87 6.07 -10.28
CA VAL A 77 8.67 6.18 -8.82
C VAL A 77 9.84 5.56 -8.05
N ILE A 78 10.31 4.37 -8.47
CA ILE A 78 11.48 3.71 -7.86
C ILE A 78 12.71 4.62 -7.95
N ASP A 79 13.01 5.14 -9.13
CA ASP A 79 14.10 6.07 -9.40
C ASP A 79 14.00 7.34 -8.55
N TYR A 80 12.78 7.87 -8.42
CA TYR A 80 12.51 9.04 -7.62
C TYR A 80 12.81 8.81 -6.14
N PHE A 81 12.43 7.64 -5.58
CA PHE A 81 12.73 7.30 -4.19
C PHE A 81 14.24 7.18 -3.97
N GLY A 82 14.99 6.59 -4.89
CA GLY A 82 16.44 6.55 -4.81
C GLY A 82 17.09 7.94 -4.80
N LYS A 83 16.61 8.84 -5.67
CA LYS A 83 17.05 10.24 -5.69
C LYS A 83 16.67 10.99 -4.40
N TYR A 84 15.52 10.66 -3.82
CA TYR A 84 15.07 11.23 -2.56
C TYR A 84 15.97 10.81 -1.39
N GLU A 85 16.29 9.53 -1.30
CA GLU A 85 17.21 8.99 -0.29
C GLU A 85 18.58 9.63 -0.39
N GLN A 86 19.14 9.70 -1.59
CA GLN A 86 20.44 10.31 -1.84
C GLN A 86 20.46 11.81 -1.51
N ARG A 87 19.42 12.55 -1.89
CA ARG A 87 19.31 13.98 -1.63
C ARG A 87 19.34 14.33 -0.16
N TYR A 88 18.66 13.54 0.67
CA TYR A 88 18.55 13.79 2.11
C TYR A 88 19.55 13.00 2.94
N GLN A 89 20.37 12.15 2.28
CA GLN A 89 21.41 11.35 2.94
C GLN A 89 20.85 10.60 4.15
N PHE A 90 19.77 9.84 3.95
CA PHE A 90 19.20 9.04 5.01
C PHE A 90 20.12 7.89 5.40
N ARG A 91 20.17 7.60 6.70
CA ARG A 91 20.85 6.43 7.25
C ARG A 91 19.93 5.23 7.05
N ILE A 92 20.20 4.41 6.03
CA ILE A 92 19.37 3.25 5.69
C ILE A 92 20.24 2.01 5.69
N GLU A 93 19.86 1.02 6.47
CA GLU A 93 20.43 -0.32 6.41
C GLU A 93 19.49 -1.25 5.66
N ARG A 94 20.03 -1.91 4.62
CA ARG A 94 19.34 -2.86 3.76
C ARG A 94 20.30 -3.86 3.09
N PRO A 95 19.88 -5.13 2.83
CA PRO A 95 18.59 -5.65 3.28
C PRO A 95 18.66 -6.00 4.78
N VAL A 96 17.72 -5.50 5.58
CA VAL A 96 17.57 -5.83 7.00
C VAL A 96 16.09 -6.02 7.29
N LYS A 97 15.70 -7.27 7.55
CA LYS A 97 14.32 -7.63 7.86
C LYS A 97 14.10 -7.65 9.37
N VAL A 98 13.25 -6.78 9.86
CA VAL A 98 12.81 -6.82 11.26
C VAL A 98 11.89 -8.02 11.47
N LEU A 99 12.24 -8.87 12.42
CA LEU A 99 11.54 -10.10 12.77
C LEU A 99 10.63 -9.93 13.98
N ASP A 100 11.09 -9.15 14.97
CA ASP A 100 10.32 -8.86 16.18
C ASP A 100 10.78 -7.54 16.82
N VAL A 101 9.85 -6.90 17.53
CA VAL A 101 10.11 -5.75 18.38
C VAL A 101 9.53 -6.04 19.75
N THR A 102 10.35 -5.91 20.78
CA THR A 102 9.94 -5.96 22.18
C THR A 102 10.26 -4.63 22.87
N LYS A 103 9.71 -4.40 24.05
CA LYS A 103 10.03 -3.21 24.85
C LYS A 103 10.40 -3.61 26.25
N VAL A 104 11.56 -3.17 26.71
CA VAL A 104 12.04 -3.35 28.08
C VAL A 104 12.25 -1.95 28.66
N GLU A 105 11.51 -1.63 29.72
CA GLU A 105 11.45 -0.26 30.27
C GLU A 105 11.14 0.75 29.17
N ASP A 106 12.01 1.74 28.94
CA ASP A 106 11.86 2.79 27.93
C ASP A 106 12.67 2.53 26.64
N THR A 107 13.11 1.29 26.43
CA THR A 107 13.94 0.93 25.27
C THR A 107 13.28 -0.17 24.45
N PHE A 108 13.16 0.06 23.14
CA PHE A 108 12.75 -0.96 22.18
C PHE A 108 13.94 -1.80 21.77
N HIS A 109 13.77 -3.12 21.81
CA HIS A 109 14.69 -4.12 21.29
C HIS A 109 14.15 -4.63 19.97
N ILE A 110 14.89 -4.44 18.90
CA ILE A 110 14.51 -4.77 17.52
C ILE A 110 15.39 -5.93 17.07
N THR A 111 14.79 -7.11 16.93
CA THR A 111 15.45 -8.31 16.42
C THR A 111 15.30 -8.38 14.91
N THR A 112 16.38 -8.56 14.19
CA THR A 112 16.40 -8.64 12.72
C THR A 112 17.07 -9.93 12.26
N ASP A 113 17.04 -10.19 10.96
CA ASP A 113 17.79 -11.29 10.33
C ASP A 113 19.31 -11.00 10.24
N ASN A 114 19.75 -9.78 10.61
CA ASN A 114 21.16 -9.35 10.56
C ASN A 114 21.64 -8.73 11.90
N GLY A 115 21.08 -9.17 13.03
CA GLY A 115 21.50 -8.69 14.35
C GLY A 115 20.39 -7.96 15.11
N GLU A 116 20.78 -7.22 16.15
CA GLU A 116 19.86 -6.54 17.07
C GLU A 116 20.14 -5.05 17.12
N PHE A 117 19.08 -4.26 17.27
CA PHE A 117 19.13 -2.83 17.42
C PHE A 117 18.34 -2.39 18.65
N LEU A 118 18.74 -1.26 19.20
CA LEU A 118 18.06 -0.62 20.33
C LEU A 118 17.60 0.77 19.94
N ALA A 119 16.38 1.15 20.35
CA ALA A 119 15.85 2.48 20.07
C ALA A 119 15.01 3.04 21.22
N LYS A 120 15.00 4.37 21.36
CA LYS A 120 14.07 5.06 22.27
C LYS A 120 12.68 5.22 21.68
N ALA A 121 12.58 5.31 20.36
CA ALA A 121 11.33 5.38 19.63
C ALA A 121 11.38 4.53 18.37
N VAL A 122 10.23 3.96 18.01
CA VAL A 122 10.06 3.12 16.82
C VAL A 122 8.90 3.66 15.97
N VAL A 123 9.15 3.78 14.67
CA VAL A 123 8.12 4.08 13.67
C VAL A 123 7.96 2.87 12.76
N SER A 124 6.83 2.19 12.86
CA SER A 124 6.48 1.12 11.93
C SER A 124 5.87 1.73 10.67
N ALA A 125 6.55 1.54 9.53
CA ALA A 125 6.20 2.10 8.22
C ALA A 125 6.26 1.05 7.10
N THR A 126 5.98 -0.23 7.42
CA THR A 126 6.13 -1.37 6.51
C THR A 126 5.02 -1.46 5.46
N GLY A 127 3.91 -0.74 5.63
CA GLY A 127 2.75 -0.79 4.75
C GLY A 127 2.03 -2.14 4.77
N ASN A 128 1.12 -2.35 3.80
CA ASN A 128 0.27 -3.55 3.74
C ASN A 128 0.68 -4.56 2.66
N PHE A 129 1.67 -4.26 1.82
CA PHE A 129 1.95 -5.03 0.61
C PHE A 129 2.28 -6.51 0.86
N SER A 130 2.88 -6.84 2.01
CA SER A 130 3.18 -8.22 2.41
C SER A 130 1.94 -9.00 2.88
N GLY A 131 0.83 -8.33 3.11
CA GLY A 131 -0.40 -8.91 3.63
C GLY A 131 -1.39 -9.31 2.55
N GLN A 132 -0.97 -10.02 1.53
CA GLN A 132 -1.84 -10.54 0.47
C GLN A 132 -3.06 -11.24 1.04
N PHE A 133 -4.24 -10.92 0.53
CA PHE A 133 -5.48 -11.53 0.97
C PHE A 133 -6.15 -12.31 -0.15
N ILE A 134 -6.31 -13.61 0.05
CA ILE A 134 -7.10 -14.49 -0.81
C ILE A 134 -8.33 -14.94 -0.01
N PRO A 135 -9.55 -14.66 -0.47
CA PRO A 135 -10.76 -15.10 0.21
C PRO A 135 -10.92 -16.63 0.09
N THR A 136 -11.60 -17.21 1.05
CA THR A 136 -11.93 -18.63 1.03
C THR A 136 -13.20 -18.87 0.25
N PHE A 137 -13.16 -19.84 -0.67
CA PHE A 137 -14.32 -20.31 -1.42
C PHE A 137 -14.46 -21.83 -1.31
N PRO A 138 -15.68 -22.38 -1.35
CA PRO A 138 -15.89 -23.82 -1.38
C PRO A 138 -15.18 -24.44 -2.60
N GLY A 139 -14.35 -25.45 -2.36
CA GLY A 139 -13.66 -26.19 -3.43
C GLY A 139 -12.42 -25.52 -4.01
N LEU A 140 -12.02 -24.34 -3.53
CA LEU A 140 -10.81 -23.66 -4.02
C LEU A 140 -9.55 -24.50 -3.83
N GLU A 141 -9.48 -25.31 -2.80
CA GLU A 141 -8.38 -26.24 -2.52
C GLU A 141 -8.21 -27.34 -3.57
N ARG A 142 -9.23 -27.57 -4.41
CA ARG A 142 -9.19 -28.53 -5.52
C ARG A 142 -8.76 -27.94 -6.85
N PHE A 143 -8.75 -26.59 -6.95
CA PHE A 143 -8.38 -25.92 -8.18
C PHE A 143 -6.89 -26.16 -8.48
N ILE A 144 -6.59 -26.71 -9.67
CA ILE A 144 -5.23 -27.10 -10.08
C ILE A 144 -4.61 -26.15 -11.11
N GLY A 145 -5.31 -25.10 -11.54
CA GLY A 145 -4.77 -24.04 -12.40
C GLY A 145 -3.81 -23.11 -11.66
N ASP A 146 -3.14 -22.26 -12.42
CA ASP A 146 -2.23 -21.26 -11.87
C ASP A 146 -2.98 -20.25 -10.99
N GLN A 147 -2.41 -19.87 -9.86
CA GLN A 147 -2.97 -18.84 -8.99
C GLN A 147 -1.90 -17.79 -8.67
N VAL A 148 -2.19 -16.53 -8.93
CA VAL A 148 -1.29 -15.40 -8.70
C VAL A 148 -2.05 -14.29 -7.97
N HIS A 149 -1.48 -13.76 -6.89
CA HIS A 149 -1.99 -12.52 -6.30
C HIS A 149 -1.48 -11.30 -7.08
N SER A 150 -2.25 -10.20 -7.12
CA SER A 150 -1.84 -8.96 -7.82
C SER A 150 -0.50 -8.40 -7.34
N ALA A 151 -0.06 -8.74 -6.14
CA ALA A 151 1.27 -8.39 -5.63
C ALA A 151 2.42 -9.16 -6.33
N ASP A 152 2.13 -10.34 -6.84
CA ASP A 152 3.11 -11.21 -7.51
C ASP A 152 2.95 -11.18 -9.04
N TYR A 153 1.87 -10.59 -9.54
CA TYR A 153 1.65 -10.35 -10.96
C TYR A 153 2.71 -9.39 -11.50
N LYS A 154 3.36 -9.75 -12.60
CA LYS A 154 4.40 -8.92 -13.25
C LYS A 154 3.96 -8.39 -14.61
N ASN A 155 3.44 -9.26 -15.45
CA ASN A 155 2.93 -8.93 -16.78
C ASN A 155 2.00 -10.04 -17.28
N ASN A 156 1.37 -9.79 -18.42
CA ASN A 156 0.37 -10.69 -18.98
C ASN A 156 0.94 -11.90 -19.73
N THR A 157 2.22 -11.98 -20.03
CA THR A 157 2.79 -12.94 -21.00
C THR A 157 2.51 -14.40 -20.69
N ILE A 158 2.51 -14.79 -19.40
CA ILE A 158 2.25 -16.18 -18.96
C ILE A 158 0.79 -16.62 -19.14
N PHE A 159 -0.11 -15.68 -19.44
CA PHE A 159 -1.55 -15.92 -19.61
C PHE A 159 -1.99 -16.02 -21.07
N SER A 160 -1.06 -15.92 -22.03
CA SER A 160 -1.39 -15.95 -23.45
C SER A 160 -2.21 -17.17 -23.84
N GLY A 161 -3.38 -16.95 -24.46
CA GLY A 161 -4.30 -17.99 -24.93
C GLY A 161 -5.05 -18.75 -23.82
N LYS A 162 -4.89 -18.40 -22.55
CA LYS A 162 -5.57 -19.01 -21.40
C LYS A 162 -6.95 -18.40 -21.14
N ASN A 163 -7.80 -19.16 -20.43
CA ASN A 163 -8.99 -18.63 -19.77
C ASN A 163 -8.60 -18.17 -18.37
N VAL A 164 -8.69 -16.87 -18.11
CA VAL A 164 -8.17 -16.25 -16.88
C VAL A 164 -9.31 -15.60 -16.10
N ALA A 165 -9.47 -16.01 -14.85
CA ALA A 165 -10.34 -15.31 -13.91
C ALA A 165 -9.56 -14.18 -13.23
N VAL A 166 -10.05 -12.95 -13.32
CA VAL A 166 -9.58 -11.80 -12.51
C VAL A 166 -10.61 -11.58 -11.41
N ILE A 167 -10.19 -11.69 -10.16
CA ILE A 167 -11.10 -11.61 -8.99
C ILE A 167 -10.76 -10.39 -8.17
N GLY A 168 -11.69 -9.43 -8.10
CA GLY A 168 -11.57 -8.19 -7.33
C GLY A 168 -12.11 -6.98 -8.07
N SER A 169 -12.75 -6.07 -7.35
CA SER A 169 -13.53 -4.94 -7.85
C SER A 169 -12.80 -3.59 -7.86
N GLY A 170 -11.53 -3.56 -7.44
CA GLY A 170 -10.76 -2.32 -7.32
C GLY A 170 -9.92 -1.97 -8.55
N ASN A 171 -9.13 -0.89 -8.42
CA ASN A 171 -8.24 -0.41 -9.48
C ASN A 171 -7.25 -1.46 -9.99
N SER A 172 -6.69 -2.30 -9.10
CA SER A 172 -5.78 -3.38 -9.54
C SER A 172 -6.51 -4.41 -10.43
N GLY A 173 -7.76 -4.77 -10.06
CA GLY A 173 -8.57 -5.71 -10.85
C GLY A 173 -8.85 -5.19 -12.24
N SER A 174 -9.31 -3.95 -12.37
CA SER A 174 -9.64 -3.33 -13.66
C SER A 174 -8.40 -3.15 -14.56
N GLN A 175 -7.26 -2.71 -14.00
CA GLN A 175 -6.05 -2.49 -14.78
C GLN A 175 -5.40 -3.80 -15.24
N ILE A 176 -5.32 -4.80 -14.36
CA ILE A 176 -4.79 -6.13 -14.72
C ILE A 176 -5.72 -6.83 -15.72
N LEU A 177 -7.05 -6.74 -15.55
CA LEU A 177 -8.00 -7.22 -16.53
C LEU A 177 -7.79 -6.58 -17.91
N ALA A 178 -7.62 -5.25 -17.93
CA ALA A 178 -7.39 -4.50 -19.17
C ALA A 178 -6.13 -4.98 -19.91
N GLU A 179 -5.07 -5.30 -19.18
CA GLU A 179 -3.81 -5.81 -19.75
C GLU A 179 -3.92 -7.27 -20.19
N VAL A 180 -4.45 -8.14 -19.33
CA VAL A 180 -4.53 -9.59 -19.60
C VAL A 180 -5.51 -9.90 -20.74
N SER A 181 -6.61 -9.17 -20.84
CA SER A 181 -7.61 -9.33 -21.89
C SER A 181 -7.14 -9.02 -23.32
N GLN A 182 -5.92 -8.47 -23.46
CA GLN A 182 -5.31 -8.27 -24.79
C GLN A 182 -4.81 -9.59 -25.41
N ILE A 183 -4.50 -10.59 -24.59
CA ILE A 183 -3.84 -11.84 -25.03
C ILE A 183 -4.50 -13.11 -24.48
N ALA A 184 -5.49 -12.98 -23.61
CA ALA A 184 -6.19 -14.07 -22.94
C ALA A 184 -7.70 -13.88 -23.02
N ASN A 185 -8.46 -14.96 -22.85
CA ASN A 185 -9.90 -14.89 -22.62
C ASN A 185 -10.11 -14.62 -21.12
N THR A 186 -10.78 -13.53 -20.75
CA THR A 186 -10.88 -13.10 -19.37
C THR A 186 -12.30 -13.13 -18.83
N HIS A 187 -12.43 -13.51 -17.55
CA HIS A 187 -13.66 -13.49 -16.78
C HIS A 187 -13.45 -12.65 -15.53
N TRP A 188 -14.27 -11.62 -15.31
CA TRP A 188 -14.11 -10.69 -14.19
C TRP A 188 -15.14 -10.92 -13.09
N PHE A 189 -14.67 -11.35 -11.93
CA PHE A 189 -15.50 -11.61 -10.75
C PHE A 189 -15.30 -10.53 -9.69
N THR A 190 -16.40 -9.98 -9.20
CA THR A 190 -16.38 -8.94 -8.16
C THR A 190 -17.45 -9.23 -7.11
N ASN A 191 -17.19 -8.84 -5.88
CA ASN A 191 -18.10 -9.06 -4.74
C ASN A 191 -19.21 -8.00 -4.62
N HIS A 192 -19.17 -6.97 -5.44
CA HIS A 192 -20.20 -5.91 -5.54
C HIS A 192 -20.27 -5.38 -6.97
N PRO A 193 -21.35 -4.66 -7.34
CA PRO A 193 -21.45 -4.00 -8.63
C PRO A 193 -20.25 -3.07 -8.87
N LEU A 194 -19.86 -2.96 -10.14
CA LEU A 194 -18.78 -2.08 -10.57
C LEU A 194 -19.25 -0.63 -10.54
N ASP A 195 -18.44 0.23 -9.95
CA ASP A 195 -18.66 1.68 -9.92
C ASP A 195 -17.40 2.40 -10.39
N TYR A 196 -17.57 3.34 -11.29
CA TYR A 196 -16.48 4.03 -11.97
C TYR A 196 -16.50 5.52 -11.65
N LEU A 197 -15.33 6.12 -11.51
CA LEU A 197 -15.23 7.58 -11.56
C LEU A 197 -15.53 8.08 -12.98
N ASP A 198 -16.00 9.31 -13.06
CA ASP A 198 -16.16 10.00 -14.35
C ASP A 198 -14.81 10.05 -15.08
N ASP A 199 -14.84 9.94 -16.40
CA ASP A 199 -13.65 9.82 -17.26
C ASP A 199 -12.68 11.01 -17.16
N GLU A 200 -13.16 12.18 -16.75
CA GLU A 200 -12.37 13.38 -16.52
C GLU A 200 -11.72 13.46 -15.16
N LEU A 201 -12.12 12.57 -14.21
CA LEU A 201 -11.58 12.52 -12.85
C LEU A 201 -10.42 11.53 -12.76
N ASP A 202 -9.37 11.95 -12.09
CA ASP A 202 -8.20 11.13 -11.82
C ASP A 202 -7.81 11.17 -10.32
N GLY A 203 -6.62 10.71 -10.00
CA GLY A 203 -6.12 10.70 -8.64
C GLY A 203 -6.05 12.07 -7.97
N ARG A 204 -5.97 13.18 -8.71
CA ARG A 204 -6.02 14.53 -8.15
C ARG A 204 -7.32 14.75 -7.38
N TYR A 205 -8.43 14.41 -8.01
CA TYR A 205 -9.74 14.49 -7.37
C TYR A 205 -9.81 13.69 -6.07
N LEU A 206 -9.34 12.43 -6.08
CA LEU A 206 -9.33 11.58 -4.88
C LEU A 206 -8.45 12.15 -3.76
N PHE A 207 -7.30 12.75 -4.11
CA PHE A 207 -6.42 13.36 -3.11
C PHE A 207 -6.99 14.67 -2.54
N GLU A 208 -7.66 15.46 -3.35
CA GLU A 208 -8.38 16.65 -2.88
C GLU A 208 -9.53 16.27 -1.95
N LEU A 209 -10.31 15.24 -2.31
CA LEU A 209 -11.37 14.70 -1.47
C LEU A 209 -10.82 14.15 -0.15
N SER A 210 -9.72 13.39 -0.19
CA SER A 210 -9.03 12.90 1.00
C SER A 210 -8.54 14.03 1.90
N THR A 211 -8.05 15.10 1.31
CA THR A 211 -7.59 16.28 2.04
C THR A 211 -8.75 17.01 2.72
N LYS A 212 -9.86 17.19 2.01
CA LYS A 212 -11.09 17.74 2.58
C LYS A 212 -11.59 16.89 3.77
N ARG A 213 -11.59 15.56 3.59
CA ARG A 213 -11.99 14.60 4.65
C ARG A 213 -11.10 14.72 5.89
N TYR A 214 -9.79 14.84 5.70
CA TYR A 214 -8.85 15.02 6.81
C TYR A 214 -9.14 16.31 7.61
N TYR A 215 -9.32 17.44 6.96
CA TYR A 215 -9.59 18.70 7.65
C TYR A 215 -10.98 18.73 8.28
N ALA A 216 -12.00 18.12 7.66
CA ALA A 216 -13.32 17.98 8.24
C ALA A 216 -13.28 17.17 9.53
N ALA A 217 -12.56 16.01 9.51
CA ALA A 217 -12.39 15.19 10.70
C ALA A 217 -11.69 15.92 11.84
N MET A 218 -10.68 16.76 11.55
CA MET A 218 -10.02 17.61 12.56
C MET A 218 -10.98 18.62 13.21
N LYS A 219 -12.02 19.04 12.50
CA LYS A 219 -13.06 19.96 13.01
C LYS A 219 -14.25 19.25 13.64
N GLY A 220 -14.26 17.92 13.65
CA GLY A 220 -15.39 17.12 14.09
C GLY A 220 -16.58 17.09 13.12
N GLU A 221 -16.36 17.51 11.85
CA GLU A 221 -17.34 17.54 10.79
C GLU A 221 -17.32 16.20 10.02
N LYS A 222 -18.50 15.71 9.57
CA LYS A 222 -18.57 14.60 8.60
C LYS A 222 -18.73 15.16 7.21
N LEU A 223 -17.91 14.68 6.26
CA LEU A 223 -18.16 14.90 4.84
C LEU A 223 -19.25 13.94 4.35
N GLU A 224 -20.21 14.48 3.63
CA GLU A 224 -21.14 13.72 2.82
C GLU A 224 -20.43 13.29 1.53
N ASN A 225 -20.81 12.13 0.96
CA ASN A 225 -20.29 11.56 -0.29
C ASN A 225 -18.78 11.18 -0.27
N THR A 226 -18.45 10.17 0.53
CA THR A 226 -17.09 9.58 0.53
C THR A 226 -17.00 8.32 -0.34
N ASP A 227 -18.05 7.94 -1.05
CA ASP A 227 -18.13 6.68 -1.80
C ASP A 227 -17.18 6.65 -3.01
N ASP A 228 -16.75 7.81 -3.51
CA ASP A 228 -15.83 7.94 -4.65
C ASP A 228 -14.45 7.30 -4.40
N PHE A 229 -14.03 7.08 -3.16
CA PHE A 229 -12.79 6.36 -2.85
C PHE A 229 -12.82 4.88 -3.23
N SER A 230 -14.00 4.28 -3.33
CA SER A 230 -14.17 2.89 -3.73
C SER A 230 -14.30 2.71 -5.23
N LYS A 231 -14.49 3.80 -5.98
CA LYS A 231 -14.69 3.78 -7.43
C LYS A 231 -13.40 3.50 -8.19
N ILE A 232 -13.56 2.88 -9.34
CA ILE A 232 -12.47 2.58 -10.27
C ILE A 232 -12.09 3.85 -11.02
N VAL A 233 -10.81 4.22 -10.97
CA VAL A 233 -10.26 5.34 -11.76
C VAL A 233 -10.13 4.90 -13.21
N MET A 234 -10.73 5.67 -14.11
CA MET A 234 -10.74 5.38 -15.55
C MET A 234 -9.43 5.83 -16.21
N VAL A 235 -8.33 5.10 -15.90
CA VAL A 235 -7.06 5.28 -16.63
C VAL A 235 -7.19 4.81 -18.07
N ASP A 236 -6.30 5.27 -18.96
CA ASP A 236 -6.44 5.04 -20.41
C ASP A 236 -6.58 3.56 -20.78
N SER A 237 -5.79 2.66 -20.17
CA SER A 237 -5.91 1.21 -20.42
C SER A 237 -7.27 0.64 -20.02
N VAL A 238 -7.90 1.17 -18.96
CA VAL A 238 -9.24 0.75 -18.51
C VAL A 238 -10.32 1.32 -19.45
N LYS A 239 -10.16 2.56 -19.95
CA LYS A 239 -11.06 3.12 -20.99
C LYS A 239 -11.02 2.29 -22.27
N GLU A 240 -9.83 1.96 -22.75
CA GLU A 240 -9.65 1.08 -23.91
C GLU A 240 -10.27 -0.33 -23.70
N ALA A 241 -10.14 -0.89 -22.50
CA ALA A 241 -10.77 -2.16 -22.14
C ALA A 241 -12.31 -2.06 -22.14
N ARG A 242 -12.86 -0.93 -21.69
CA ARG A 242 -14.31 -0.66 -21.78
C ARG A 242 -14.78 -0.60 -23.24
N GLU A 243 -14.04 0.10 -24.11
CA GLU A 243 -14.33 0.16 -25.54
C GLU A 243 -14.29 -1.22 -26.23
N ARG A 244 -13.39 -2.09 -25.80
CA ARG A 244 -13.33 -3.49 -26.23
C ARG A 244 -14.44 -4.37 -25.65
N GLY A 245 -15.26 -3.86 -24.74
CA GLY A 245 -16.38 -4.57 -24.12
C GLY A 245 -15.96 -5.66 -23.13
N VAL A 246 -14.77 -5.56 -22.51
CA VAL A 246 -14.28 -6.59 -21.59
C VAL A 246 -14.54 -6.29 -20.11
N LEU A 247 -14.99 -5.09 -19.79
CA LEU A 247 -15.32 -4.70 -18.41
C LEU A 247 -16.71 -5.21 -18.00
N ILE A 248 -16.93 -6.51 -18.14
CA ILE A 248 -18.20 -7.16 -17.83
C ILE A 248 -18.01 -8.03 -16.59
N ARG A 249 -18.82 -7.75 -15.57
CA ARG A 249 -18.86 -8.56 -14.34
C ARG A 249 -19.56 -9.89 -14.61
N GLU A 250 -18.94 -11.00 -14.20
CA GLU A 250 -19.58 -12.31 -14.13
C GLU A 250 -20.50 -12.42 -12.89
N GLU A 251 -21.29 -13.47 -12.82
CA GLU A 251 -22.09 -13.82 -11.64
C GLU A 251 -21.20 -14.12 -10.43
N ASP A 252 -21.77 -14.12 -9.23
CA ASP A 252 -21.06 -14.42 -8.01
C ASP A 252 -20.51 -15.85 -8.01
N ILE A 253 -19.30 -16.02 -7.48
CA ILE A 253 -18.67 -17.33 -7.34
C ILE A 253 -19.35 -18.09 -6.20
N GLU A 254 -19.89 -19.27 -6.50
CA GLU A 254 -20.42 -20.19 -5.49
C GLU A 254 -19.34 -21.20 -5.04
N SER A 255 -18.57 -21.76 -5.99
CA SER A 255 -17.56 -22.76 -5.68
C SER A 255 -16.54 -22.91 -6.81
N PHE A 256 -15.51 -23.73 -6.53
CA PHE A 256 -14.49 -24.13 -7.49
C PHE A 256 -14.50 -25.66 -7.69
N SER A 257 -14.12 -26.11 -8.89
CA SER A 257 -13.69 -27.46 -9.16
C SER A 257 -12.22 -27.46 -9.62
N GLU A 258 -11.70 -28.60 -10.07
CA GLU A 258 -10.31 -28.71 -10.51
C GLU A 258 -9.93 -27.71 -11.63
N HIS A 259 -10.88 -27.39 -12.52
CA HIS A 259 -10.64 -26.52 -13.69
C HIS A 259 -11.74 -25.48 -13.94
N GLU A 260 -12.69 -25.31 -13.02
CA GLU A 260 -13.83 -24.43 -13.29
C GLU A 260 -14.18 -23.56 -12.08
N ILE A 261 -14.71 -22.38 -12.38
CA ILE A 261 -15.49 -21.57 -11.45
C ILE A 261 -16.96 -21.88 -11.70
N ILE A 262 -17.69 -22.12 -10.61
CA ILE A 262 -19.11 -22.44 -10.62
C ILE A 262 -19.87 -21.26 -10.05
N THR A 263 -20.82 -20.75 -10.81
CA THR A 263 -21.79 -19.72 -10.42
C THR A 263 -23.19 -20.33 -10.37
N ALA A 264 -24.20 -19.56 -10.01
CA ALA A 264 -25.58 -20.04 -9.95
C ALA A 264 -26.09 -20.64 -11.27
N ASN A 265 -25.65 -20.11 -12.41
CA ASN A 265 -26.16 -20.48 -13.72
C ASN A 265 -25.11 -21.03 -14.70
N LYS A 266 -23.82 -20.97 -14.35
CA LYS A 266 -22.73 -21.28 -15.27
C LYS A 266 -21.62 -22.11 -14.61
N ARG A 267 -20.94 -22.90 -15.46
CA ARG A 267 -19.63 -23.50 -15.16
C ARG A 267 -18.65 -22.93 -16.17
N ILE A 268 -17.63 -22.23 -15.67
CA ILE A 268 -16.69 -21.47 -16.50
C ILE A 268 -15.32 -22.14 -16.36
N ALA A 269 -14.81 -22.70 -17.47
CA ALA A 269 -13.50 -23.33 -17.52
C ALA A 269 -12.40 -22.25 -17.36
N ILE A 270 -11.50 -22.46 -16.41
CA ILE A 270 -10.45 -21.50 -16.04
C ILE A 270 -9.11 -22.23 -15.96
N ASP A 271 -8.08 -21.65 -16.57
CA ASP A 271 -6.70 -22.14 -16.55
C ASP A 271 -5.87 -21.41 -15.46
N ALA A 272 -6.24 -20.15 -15.15
CA ALA A 272 -5.52 -19.35 -14.16
C ALA A 272 -6.44 -18.36 -13.43
N ILE A 273 -6.06 -18.02 -12.20
CA ILE A 273 -6.73 -17.02 -11.37
C ILE A 273 -5.74 -15.91 -11.00
N ILE A 274 -6.16 -14.65 -11.16
CA ILE A 274 -5.44 -13.48 -10.65
C ILE A 274 -6.26 -12.86 -9.52
N TRP A 275 -5.74 -12.97 -8.31
CA TRP A 275 -6.37 -12.45 -7.10
C TRP A 275 -6.07 -10.96 -6.93
N CYS A 276 -7.01 -10.10 -7.27
CA CYS A 276 -6.97 -8.65 -7.04
C CYS A 276 -7.79 -8.27 -5.80
N THR A 277 -7.70 -9.08 -4.77
CA THR A 277 -8.56 -9.07 -3.58
C THR A 277 -7.98 -8.25 -2.43
N GLY A 278 -6.92 -7.48 -2.70
CA GLY A 278 -6.37 -6.51 -1.78
C GLY A 278 -5.47 -7.11 -0.70
N PHE A 279 -5.27 -6.34 0.36
CA PHE A 279 -4.26 -6.61 1.38
C PHE A 279 -4.85 -6.45 2.76
N LYS A 280 -4.37 -7.26 3.71
CA LYS A 280 -4.62 -7.10 5.14
C LYS A 280 -3.37 -6.55 5.82
N THR A 281 -3.57 -5.72 6.82
CA THR A 281 -2.46 -5.21 7.63
C THR A 281 -1.71 -6.36 8.30
N GLN A 282 -0.39 -6.35 8.17
CA GLN A 282 0.51 -7.33 8.78
C GLN A 282 1.44 -6.62 9.77
N LEU A 283 1.28 -6.94 11.05
CA LEU A 283 2.10 -6.39 12.14
C LEU A 283 2.95 -7.47 12.84
N ASN A 284 3.27 -8.57 12.14
CA ASN A 284 3.99 -9.71 12.69
C ASN A 284 5.36 -9.34 13.26
N HIS A 285 5.99 -8.30 12.72
CA HIS A 285 7.24 -7.72 13.23
C HIS A 285 7.10 -6.98 14.57
N LEU A 286 5.87 -6.75 15.02
CA LEU A 286 5.55 -6.14 16.32
C LEU A 286 4.90 -7.13 17.31
N LYS A 287 4.97 -8.44 17.03
CA LYS A 287 4.29 -9.47 17.85
C LYS A 287 4.75 -9.47 19.31
N GLY A 288 6.01 -9.15 19.57
CA GLY A 288 6.59 -9.08 20.92
C GLY A 288 6.01 -7.93 21.76
N LEU A 289 5.37 -6.94 21.13
CA LEU A 289 4.67 -5.85 21.82
C LEU A 289 3.24 -6.24 22.22
N GLN A 290 2.73 -7.40 21.80
CA GLN A 290 1.38 -7.90 22.15
C GLN A 290 0.26 -6.88 21.88
N LEU A 291 0.32 -6.23 20.73
CA LEU A 291 -0.65 -5.21 20.33
C LEU A 291 -2.05 -5.81 20.20
N ASN A 292 -3.06 -5.01 20.54
CA ASN A 292 -4.47 -5.38 20.32
C ASN A 292 -4.70 -5.64 18.82
N THR A 293 -5.58 -6.58 18.51
CA THR A 293 -5.98 -6.93 17.15
C THR A 293 -6.98 -5.97 16.53
N ASP A 294 -7.63 -5.14 17.33
CA ASP A 294 -8.52 -4.08 16.83
C ASP A 294 -7.72 -2.88 16.33
N LEU A 295 -7.54 -2.81 15.02
CA LEU A 295 -6.78 -1.75 14.35
C LEU A 295 -7.34 -0.35 14.61
N GLN A 296 -8.66 -0.19 14.82
CA GLN A 296 -9.29 1.11 15.03
C GLN A 296 -8.91 1.73 16.38
N SER A 297 -8.66 0.90 17.39
CA SER A 297 -8.24 1.33 18.72
C SER A 297 -6.73 1.35 18.91
N LEU A 298 -5.97 0.86 17.94
CA LEU A 298 -4.52 0.68 18.05
C LEU A 298 -3.74 2.00 18.08
N THR A 299 -4.26 3.02 17.40
CA THR A 299 -3.60 4.32 17.32
C THR A 299 -4.56 5.49 17.55
N GLN A 300 -4.00 6.57 18.06
CA GLN A 300 -4.60 7.90 17.99
C GLN A 300 -3.79 8.73 16.96
N GLY A 301 -4.36 8.97 15.79
CA GLY A 301 -3.57 9.38 14.64
C GLY A 301 -2.60 8.28 14.21
N THR A 302 -1.30 8.53 14.31
CA THR A 302 -0.25 7.51 14.09
C THR A 302 0.38 6.99 15.37
N ARG A 303 0.14 7.64 16.53
CA ARG A 303 0.72 7.26 17.82
C ARG A 303 0.01 6.05 18.41
N SER A 304 0.76 5.04 18.84
CA SER A 304 0.20 3.88 19.55
C SER A 304 -0.50 4.30 20.85
N THR A 305 -1.67 3.72 21.09
CA THR A 305 -2.42 3.87 22.35
C THR A 305 -1.89 2.97 23.47
N GLN A 306 -1.09 1.96 23.14
CA GLN A 306 -0.65 0.92 24.06
C GLN A 306 0.82 1.04 24.46
N HIS A 307 1.67 1.54 23.58
CA HIS A 307 3.11 1.68 23.84
C HIS A 307 3.57 3.10 23.56
N SER A 308 4.02 3.82 24.60
CA SER A 308 4.72 5.09 24.43
C SER A 308 5.99 4.87 23.61
N GLY A 309 6.31 5.80 22.71
CA GLY A 309 7.47 5.70 21.82
C GLY A 309 7.23 4.84 20.58
N LEU A 310 6.01 4.36 20.32
CA LEU A 310 5.66 3.62 19.10
C LEU A 310 4.69 4.43 18.24
N TRP A 311 4.97 4.50 16.94
CA TRP A 311 4.09 5.06 15.91
C TRP A 311 3.92 4.08 14.75
N LEU A 312 2.72 4.07 14.15
CA LEU A 312 2.36 3.24 13.01
C LEU A 312 1.84 4.14 11.88
N ILE A 313 2.49 4.10 10.71
CA ILE A 313 2.19 5.03 9.61
C ILE A 313 2.20 4.31 8.26
N GLY A 314 1.32 4.72 7.33
CA GLY A 314 1.33 4.19 5.97
C GLY A 314 0.49 2.92 5.76
N TYR A 315 -0.37 2.57 6.71
CA TYR A 315 -1.19 1.36 6.67
C TYR A 315 -2.61 1.57 6.12
N GLY A 316 -2.92 2.72 5.57
CA GLY A 316 -4.25 3.04 5.08
C GLY A 316 -5.12 3.76 6.10
N GLU A 317 -6.45 3.67 5.94
CA GLU A 317 -7.39 4.56 6.62
C GLU A 317 -7.32 4.54 8.16
N TRP A 318 -7.08 3.39 8.78
CA TRP A 318 -6.99 3.29 10.24
C TRP A 318 -5.77 4.03 10.82
N SER A 319 -4.69 4.18 10.04
CA SER A 319 -3.51 4.99 10.40
C SER A 319 -3.53 6.40 9.81
N GLY A 320 -4.63 6.78 9.17
CA GLY A 320 -4.89 8.10 8.62
C GLY A 320 -5.36 8.10 7.17
N TYR A 321 -6.24 9.01 6.82
CA TYR A 321 -6.81 9.14 5.46
C TYR A 321 -5.72 9.31 4.41
N ALA A 322 -5.75 8.45 3.39
CA ALA A 322 -4.76 8.35 2.31
C ALA A 322 -3.31 8.12 2.77
N SER A 323 -3.08 7.65 4.01
CA SER A 323 -1.74 7.46 4.57
C SER A 323 -0.91 6.43 3.82
N ALA A 324 -1.52 5.54 3.04
CA ALA A 324 -0.83 4.58 2.18
C ALA A 324 -0.40 5.16 0.82
N THR A 325 -0.70 6.43 0.51
CA THR A 325 -0.33 7.06 -0.76
C THR A 325 0.88 8.00 -0.61
N ILE A 326 1.59 8.26 -1.72
CA ILE A 326 2.80 9.10 -1.71
C ILE A 326 2.50 10.51 -1.19
N ILE A 327 1.44 11.14 -1.69
CA ILE A 327 1.10 12.50 -1.27
C ILE A 327 0.35 12.53 0.07
N GLY A 328 -0.54 11.59 0.30
CA GLY A 328 -1.40 11.57 1.48
C GLY A 328 -0.64 11.31 2.78
N VAL A 329 0.45 10.54 2.74
CA VAL A 329 1.24 10.20 3.93
C VAL A 329 1.95 11.41 4.56
N GLN A 330 2.24 12.45 3.78
CA GLN A 330 3.10 13.55 4.19
C GLN A 330 2.56 14.32 5.41
N LYS A 331 1.26 14.58 5.46
CA LYS A 331 0.62 15.26 6.60
C LYS A 331 0.73 14.44 7.89
N HIS A 332 0.58 13.12 7.77
CA HIS A 332 0.72 12.18 8.89
C HIS A 332 2.17 12.06 9.33
N ALA A 333 3.12 11.99 8.39
CA ALA A 333 4.55 11.95 8.67
C ALA A 333 5.05 13.21 9.37
N ARG A 334 4.55 14.39 8.97
CA ARG A 334 4.86 15.66 9.62
C ARG A 334 4.40 15.68 11.07
N GLU A 335 3.17 15.24 11.31
CA GLU A 335 2.60 15.18 12.65
C GLU A 335 3.31 14.15 13.52
N THR A 336 3.61 12.97 12.98
CA THR A 336 4.40 11.92 13.66
C THR A 336 5.76 12.47 14.10
N ALA A 337 6.49 13.12 13.20
CA ALA A 337 7.81 13.66 13.51
C ALA A 337 7.74 14.78 14.57
N ARG A 338 6.69 15.61 14.56
CA ARG A 338 6.46 16.63 15.61
C ARG A 338 6.24 15.98 16.97
N GLN A 339 5.36 14.96 17.04
CA GLN A 339 5.08 14.25 18.29
C GLN A 339 6.32 13.53 18.85
N ILE A 340 7.16 12.96 17.98
CA ILE A 340 8.41 12.34 18.38
C ILE A 340 9.36 13.38 18.98
N ALA A 341 9.56 14.52 18.31
CA ALA A 341 10.44 15.59 18.80
C ALA A 341 9.98 16.11 20.17
N GLU A 342 8.69 16.40 20.34
CA GLU A 342 8.11 16.83 21.60
C GLU A 342 8.29 15.79 22.71
N SER A 343 8.20 14.49 22.41
CA SER A 343 8.39 13.44 23.41
C SER A 343 9.82 13.39 23.95
N PHE A 344 10.82 13.76 23.14
CA PHE A 344 12.21 13.84 23.60
C PHE A 344 12.51 15.11 24.40
N GLU A 345 11.89 16.23 24.06
CA GLU A 345 12.02 17.48 24.84
C GLU A 345 11.43 17.33 26.26
N LEU A 346 10.31 16.63 26.39
CA LEU A 346 9.67 16.34 27.67
C LEU A 346 10.48 15.40 28.58
N ILE A 347 11.33 14.52 27.98
CA ILE A 347 12.21 13.61 28.74
C ILE A 347 13.49 14.33 29.19
N ALA A 348 13.89 15.37 28.47
CA ALA A 348 15.11 16.14 28.78
C ALA A 348 14.87 17.26 29.81
N SER A 349 13.62 17.65 30.10
CA SER A 349 13.18 18.62 31.10
C SER A 349 12.84 17.94 32.42
#